data_2dba6112ff5390a8a9fb444458873e2b
#
_entry.id   2dba6112ff5390a8a9fb444458873e2b
#
_cell.length_a   1.000
_cell.length_b   1.000
_cell.length_c   1.000
_cell.angle_alpha   90.00
_cell.angle_beta   90.00
_cell.angle_gamma   90.00
#
_symmetry.space_group_name_H-M   'P 1'
#
loop_
_entity.id
_entity.type
_entity.pdbx_description
1 polymer ?
#
loop_
_entity_poly.entity_id
_entity_poly.type
_entity_poly.pdbx_seq_one_letter_code
_entity_poly.pdbx_strand_id
1 'polypeptide(L)'
;MLQTGKTLEEIANELSQLVKKLVDGGRNDLLLRAIGVPLLEKLRIEAARVRLSRLLITKDYRFLLIDYDNREVVMNPVHKAVYLLFLNHPEGIEFKKLCDYRDELQGYYMATAKLMDKQTISESVDMLVDPLNNSINEKCSRIKSVFLSMMDIYTASFYIVSSHTQKHVEGSNKIWYERLKVITLPRNMVVWEINH
;
A
#
# COMPACT_ATOMS: atom_id res chain seq x y z
N MET A 1 42.73 -18.90 -22.89
CA MET A 1 42.44 -17.46 -22.72
C MET A 1 41.07 -17.34 -22.14
N LEU A 2 41.00 -17.06 -20.84
CA LEU A 2 39.73 -16.78 -20.16
C LEU A 2 39.26 -15.40 -20.61
N GLN A 3 38.14 -15.31 -21.33
CA GLN A 3 37.48 -14.05 -21.59
C GLN A 3 37.05 -13.48 -20.19
N THR A 4 37.74 -12.45 -19.75
CA THR A 4 37.37 -11.63 -18.61
C THR A 4 36.03 -10.98 -18.97
N GLY A 5 34.94 -11.57 -18.52
CA GLY A 5 33.61 -11.03 -18.69
C GLY A 5 33.54 -9.65 -18.02
N LYS A 6 32.82 -8.69 -18.66
CA LYS A 6 32.57 -7.36 -18.11
C LYS A 6 31.96 -7.49 -16.71
N THR A 7 32.35 -6.61 -15.79
CA THR A 7 31.71 -6.49 -14.48
C THR A 7 30.26 -5.98 -14.62
N LEU A 8 29.43 -6.20 -13.61
CA LEU A 8 28.05 -5.71 -13.61
C LEU A 8 27.99 -4.18 -13.71
N GLU A 9 28.97 -3.48 -13.14
CA GLU A 9 29.08 -2.01 -13.22
C GLU A 9 29.43 -1.54 -14.65
N GLU A 10 30.33 -2.24 -15.33
CA GLU A 10 30.65 -1.94 -16.73
C GLU A 10 29.45 -2.16 -17.66
N ILE A 11 28.69 -3.25 -17.42
CA ILE A 11 27.44 -3.54 -18.13
C ILE A 11 26.39 -2.45 -17.86
N ALA A 12 26.23 -1.99 -16.61
CA ALA A 12 25.28 -0.94 -16.24
C ALA A 12 25.65 0.41 -16.91
N ASN A 13 26.93 0.75 -16.97
CA ASN A 13 27.41 1.96 -17.66
C ASN A 13 27.15 1.90 -19.17
N GLU A 14 27.42 0.77 -19.79
CA GLU A 14 27.14 0.56 -21.22
C GLU A 14 25.63 0.63 -21.51
N LEU A 15 24.80 -0.01 -20.68
CA LEU A 15 23.33 0.08 -20.77
C LEU A 15 22.87 1.54 -20.68
N SER A 16 23.40 2.30 -19.72
CA SER A 16 23.06 3.72 -19.57
C SER A 16 23.36 4.54 -20.80
N GLN A 17 24.51 4.28 -21.45
CA GLN A 17 24.89 4.96 -22.72
C GLN A 17 23.96 4.57 -23.87
N LEU A 18 23.57 3.29 -23.97
CA LEU A 18 22.63 2.81 -25.00
C LEU A 18 21.24 3.41 -24.79
N VAL A 19 20.76 3.44 -23.55
CA VAL A 19 19.48 4.08 -23.20
C VAL A 19 19.50 5.55 -23.62
N LYS A 20 20.57 6.29 -23.25
CA LYS A 20 20.71 7.71 -23.63
C LYS A 20 20.64 7.90 -25.13
N LYS A 21 21.37 7.10 -25.93
CA LYS A 21 21.34 7.17 -27.39
C LYS A 21 19.94 6.97 -27.97
N LEU A 22 19.18 6.03 -27.43
CA LEU A 22 17.80 5.79 -27.88
C LEU A 22 16.86 6.96 -27.54
N VAL A 23 17.01 7.52 -26.33
CA VAL A 23 16.23 8.68 -25.88
C VAL A 23 16.53 9.91 -26.68
N ASP A 24 17.84 10.24 -26.86
CA ASP A 24 18.28 11.40 -27.62
C ASP A 24 17.90 11.27 -29.11
N GLY A 25 17.83 10.05 -29.63
CA GLY A 25 17.35 9.76 -30.99
C GLY A 25 15.80 9.71 -31.11
N GLY A 26 15.06 9.99 -30.04
CA GLY A 26 13.60 9.97 -30.04
C GLY A 26 12.99 8.56 -30.17
N ARG A 27 13.79 7.48 -30.01
CA ARG A 27 13.34 6.08 -30.20
C ARG A 27 12.96 5.39 -28.90
N ASN A 28 12.12 6.05 -28.11
CA ASN A 28 11.56 5.49 -26.85
C ASN A 28 10.76 4.19 -27.10
N ASP A 29 10.19 4.03 -28.29
CA ASP A 29 9.50 2.82 -28.73
C ASP A 29 10.41 1.57 -28.69
N LEU A 30 11.65 1.71 -29.16
CA LEU A 30 12.63 0.61 -29.14
C LEU A 30 13.07 0.28 -27.71
N LEU A 31 13.24 1.30 -26.87
CA LEU A 31 13.59 1.11 -25.46
C LEU A 31 12.48 0.34 -24.73
N LEU A 32 11.23 0.76 -24.87
CA LEU A 32 10.07 0.07 -24.26
C LEU A 32 9.91 -1.36 -24.78
N ARG A 33 10.20 -1.61 -26.07
CA ARG A 33 10.17 -2.95 -26.64
C ARG A 33 11.27 -3.83 -26.08
N ALA A 34 12.48 -3.29 -25.86
CA ALA A 34 13.63 -4.04 -25.36
C ALA A 34 13.47 -4.41 -23.87
N ILE A 35 12.98 -3.48 -23.03
CA ILE A 35 12.81 -3.69 -21.60
C ILE A 35 11.52 -4.45 -21.30
N GLY A 36 10.43 -4.15 -21.99
CA GLY A 36 9.09 -4.65 -21.71
C GLY A 36 8.43 -3.95 -20.52
N VAL A 37 7.12 -3.72 -20.62
CA VAL A 37 6.34 -3.05 -19.58
C VAL A 37 6.39 -3.76 -18.23
N PRO A 38 6.26 -5.12 -18.15
CA PRO A 38 6.29 -5.81 -16.86
C PRO A 38 7.60 -5.63 -16.09
N LEU A 39 8.74 -5.64 -16.78
CA LEU A 39 10.04 -5.43 -16.13
C LEU A 39 10.18 -3.97 -15.66
N LEU A 40 9.75 -3.01 -16.48
CA LEU A 40 9.76 -1.59 -16.10
C LEU A 40 8.92 -1.35 -14.84
N GLU A 41 7.72 -1.91 -14.75
CA GLU A 41 6.85 -1.80 -13.58
C GLU A 41 7.51 -2.42 -12.32
N LYS A 42 8.12 -3.61 -12.47
CA LYS A 42 8.86 -4.24 -11.38
C LYS A 42 10.00 -3.35 -10.86
N LEU A 43 10.81 -2.79 -11.76
CA LEU A 43 11.93 -1.90 -11.41
C LEU A 43 11.44 -0.63 -10.71
N ARG A 44 10.31 -0.06 -11.14
CA ARG A 44 9.69 1.11 -10.48
C ARG A 44 9.25 0.82 -9.07
N ILE A 45 8.63 -0.35 -8.82
CA ILE A 45 8.23 -0.80 -7.49
C ILE A 45 9.48 -0.99 -6.60
N GLU A 46 10.53 -1.62 -7.12
CA GLU A 46 11.78 -1.82 -6.37
C GLU A 46 12.46 -0.49 -6.04
N ALA A 47 12.52 0.45 -6.99
CA ALA A 47 13.04 1.80 -6.76
C ALA A 47 12.20 2.58 -5.73
N ALA A 48 10.89 2.37 -5.69
CA ALA A 48 10.01 2.99 -4.69
C ALA A 48 10.29 2.48 -3.28
N ARG A 49 10.66 1.20 -3.11
CA ARG A 49 11.00 0.63 -1.78
C ARG A 49 12.12 1.37 -1.06
N VAL A 50 13.11 1.86 -1.80
CA VAL A 50 14.25 2.60 -1.22
C VAL A 50 13.83 3.98 -0.69
N ARG A 51 12.69 4.51 -1.17
CA ARG A 51 12.15 5.82 -0.79
C ARG A 51 11.01 5.76 0.21
N LEU A 52 10.71 4.58 0.77
CA LEU A 52 9.66 4.46 1.77
C LEU A 52 10.03 5.23 3.03
N SER A 53 9.08 5.94 3.60
CA SER A 53 9.17 6.57 4.90
C SER A 53 8.59 5.65 5.97
N ARG A 54 9.17 5.70 7.15
CA ARG A 54 8.54 5.08 8.33
C ARG A 54 7.25 5.82 8.65
N LEU A 55 6.22 5.06 9.00
CA LEU A 55 4.93 5.58 9.41
C LEU A 55 4.82 5.52 10.93
N LEU A 56 4.88 6.67 11.58
CA LEU A 56 4.64 6.79 13.02
C LEU A 56 3.15 6.97 13.29
N ILE A 57 2.62 6.17 14.18
CA ILE A 57 1.28 6.32 14.73
C ILE A 57 1.40 6.80 16.17
N THR A 58 0.96 8.04 16.41
CA THR A 58 1.04 8.65 17.75
C THR A 58 -0.08 8.15 18.67
N LYS A 59 0.06 8.42 19.98
CA LYS A 59 -0.97 8.11 20.99
C LYS A 59 -2.34 8.72 20.68
N ASP A 60 -2.37 9.85 19.97
CA ASP A 60 -3.58 10.52 19.53
C ASP A 60 -4.05 10.10 18.13
N TYR A 61 -3.53 8.98 17.63
CA TYR A 61 -3.83 8.46 16.29
C TYR A 61 -3.59 9.48 15.18
N ARG A 62 -2.49 10.26 15.28
CA ARG A 62 -1.94 10.99 14.16
C ARG A 62 -1.00 10.05 13.39
N PHE A 63 -0.96 10.19 12.08
CA PHE A 63 -0.10 9.40 11.20
C PHE A 63 0.95 10.32 10.62
N LEU A 64 2.22 10.08 10.91
CA LEU A 64 3.34 10.92 10.48
C LEU A 64 4.32 10.10 9.63
N LEU A 65 4.71 10.65 8.50
CA LEU A 65 5.77 10.12 7.64
C LEU A 65 7.11 10.69 8.14
N ILE A 66 7.84 9.92 8.97
CA ILE A 66 9.01 10.40 9.70
C ILE A 66 10.10 10.89 8.75
N ASP A 67 10.37 10.11 7.70
CA ASP A 67 11.47 10.39 6.78
C ASP A 67 11.06 11.39 5.67
N TYR A 68 9.83 11.94 5.74
CA TYR A 68 9.30 13.03 4.94
C TYR A 68 9.00 14.25 5.84
N ASP A 69 10.00 14.69 6.61
CA ASP A 69 9.95 15.84 7.51
C ASP A 69 8.78 15.77 8.52
N ASN A 70 8.48 14.58 9.03
CA ASN A 70 7.34 14.30 9.90
C ASN A 70 6.00 14.78 9.33
N ARG A 71 5.84 14.72 8.03
CA ARG A 71 4.63 15.18 7.36
C ARG A 71 3.42 14.35 7.80
N GLU A 72 2.37 15.04 8.24
CA GLU A 72 1.16 14.38 8.71
C GLU A 72 0.27 13.93 7.55
N VAL A 73 -0.16 12.67 7.62
CA VAL A 73 -1.18 12.08 6.75
C VAL A 73 -2.55 12.39 7.36
N VAL A 74 -3.13 13.52 6.95
CA VAL A 74 -4.40 14.01 7.51
C VAL A 74 -5.56 13.19 6.98
N MET A 75 -6.26 12.52 7.89
CA MET A 75 -7.44 11.70 7.59
C MET A 75 -8.57 11.95 8.60
N ASN A 76 -9.81 11.85 8.15
CA ASN A 76 -10.97 11.86 9.04
C ASN A 76 -10.97 10.61 9.94
N PRO A 77 -11.60 10.65 11.13
CA PRO A 77 -11.59 9.54 12.08
C PRO A 77 -11.99 8.19 11.49
N VAL A 78 -13.02 8.13 10.67
CA VAL A 78 -13.46 6.89 10.01
C VAL A 78 -12.41 6.32 9.06
N HIS A 79 -11.68 7.19 8.32
CA HIS A 79 -10.59 6.73 7.44
C HIS A 79 -9.41 6.21 8.26
N LYS A 80 -9.10 6.86 9.40
CA LYS A 80 -8.08 6.38 10.35
C LYS A 80 -8.44 5.00 10.89
N ALA A 81 -9.68 4.80 11.30
CA ALA A 81 -10.16 3.50 11.81
C ALA A 81 -10.03 2.39 10.75
N VAL A 82 -10.50 2.65 9.54
CA VAL A 82 -10.36 1.71 8.41
C VAL A 82 -8.89 1.42 8.11
N TYR A 83 -8.04 2.44 8.12
CA TYR A 83 -6.61 2.29 7.87
C TYR A 83 -5.92 1.43 8.94
N LEU A 84 -6.23 1.68 10.22
CA LEU A 84 -5.72 0.91 11.35
C LEU A 84 -6.11 -0.56 11.26
N LEU A 85 -7.37 -0.86 10.91
CA LEU A 85 -7.81 -2.23 10.72
C LEU A 85 -6.92 -2.96 9.70
N PHE A 86 -6.76 -2.43 8.49
CA PHE A 86 -5.92 -3.08 7.46
C PHE A 86 -4.43 -3.07 7.79
N LEU A 87 -3.96 -2.09 8.55
CA LEU A 87 -2.57 -2.03 8.98
C LEU A 87 -2.24 -3.13 10.00
N ASN A 88 -3.18 -3.48 10.87
CA ASN A 88 -3.00 -4.53 11.88
C ASN A 88 -3.24 -5.94 11.35
N HIS A 89 -3.75 -6.06 10.11
CA HIS A 89 -3.96 -7.35 9.43
C HIS A 89 -3.04 -7.47 8.20
N PRO A 90 -1.74 -7.78 8.40
CA PRO A 90 -0.77 -7.93 7.31
C PRO A 90 -1.08 -9.11 6.38
N GLU A 91 -1.83 -10.10 6.86
CA GLU A 91 -2.34 -11.22 6.08
C GLU A 91 -3.39 -10.80 5.06
N GLY A 92 -4.02 -9.65 5.27
CA GLY A 92 -5.11 -9.13 4.46
C GLY A 92 -6.49 -9.60 4.92
N ILE A 93 -7.51 -8.84 4.53
CA ILE A 93 -8.92 -9.11 4.87
C ILE A 93 -9.74 -9.24 3.57
N GLU A 94 -10.57 -10.27 3.47
CA GLU A 94 -11.60 -10.33 2.44
C GLU A 94 -12.74 -9.36 2.78
N PHE A 95 -13.14 -8.52 1.83
CA PHE A 95 -14.25 -7.60 2.08
C PHE A 95 -15.58 -8.30 2.43
N LYS A 96 -15.81 -9.49 1.88
CA LYS A 96 -17.00 -10.28 2.21
C LYS A 96 -17.02 -10.82 3.65
N LYS A 97 -15.85 -10.87 4.32
CA LYS A 97 -15.68 -11.29 5.72
C LYS A 97 -15.47 -10.08 6.66
N LEU A 98 -15.65 -8.86 6.17
CA LEU A 98 -15.40 -7.66 6.96
C LEU A 98 -16.32 -7.56 8.20
N CYS A 99 -17.48 -8.19 8.16
CA CYS A 99 -18.38 -8.31 9.32
C CYS A 99 -17.73 -8.99 10.53
N ASP A 100 -16.77 -9.91 10.31
CA ASP A 100 -16.04 -10.60 11.38
C ASP A 100 -15.14 -9.63 12.18
N TYR A 101 -14.81 -8.49 11.59
CA TYR A 101 -13.95 -7.44 12.17
C TYR A 101 -14.73 -6.22 12.68
N ARG A 102 -16.05 -6.33 12.79
CA ARG A 102 -16.94 -5.24 13.17
C ARG A 102 -16.53 -4.57 14.48
N ASP A 103 -16.34 -5.37 15.53
CA ASP A 103 -16.04 -4.85 16.87
C ASP A 103 -14.65 -4.21 16.94
N GLU A 104 -13.67 -4.78 16.23
CA GLU A 104 -12.32 -4.21 16.13
C GLU A 104 -12.37 -2.86 15.41
N LEU A 105 -13.07 -2.79 14.28
CA LEU A 105 -13.24 -1.53 13.52
C LEU A 105 -13.96 -0.48 14.37
N GLN A 106 -14.98 -0.87 15.13
CA GLN A 106 -15.67 0.03 16.06
C GLN A 106 -14.73 0.55 17.15
N GLY A 107 -13.88 -0.32 17.71
CA GLY A 107 -12.85 0.07 18.67
C GLY A 107 -11.91 1.15 18.12
N TYR A 108 -11.35 0.96 16.91
CA TYR A 108 -10.53 1.97 16.26
C TYR A 108 -11.29 3.26 15.97
N TYR A 109 -12.57 3.15 15.56
CA TYR A 109 -13.33 4.35 15.26
C TYR A 109 -13.62 5.16 16.54
N MET A 110 -13.99 4.51 17.64
CA MET A 110 -14.14 5.18 18.94
C MET A 110 -12.85 5.85 19.42
N ALA A 111 -11.71 5.17 19.23
CA ALA A 111 -10.41 5.72 19.63
C ALA A 111 -10.00 6.97 18.81
N THR A 112 -10.36 7.01 17.53
CA THR A 112 -10.02 8.12 16.62
C THR A 112 -11.06 9.24 16.61
N ALA A 113 -12.32 8.99 17.01
CA ALA A 113 -13.45 9.92 16.99
C ALA A 113 -13.94 10.29 18.40
N LYS A 114 -13.04 10.78 19.24
CA LYS A 114 -13.27 11.05 20.68
C LYS A 114 -14.53 11.87 21.03
N LEU A 115 -15.03 12.69 20.09
CA LEU A 115 -16.18 13.59 20.31
C LEU A 115 -17.49 13.09 19.67
N MET A 116 -17.47 11.97 18.99
CA MET A 116 -18.65 11.41 18.31
C MET A 116 -19.41 10.47 19.25
N ASP A 117 -20.74 10.49 19.20
CA ASP A 117 -21.54 9.58 19.99
C ASP A 117 -21.41 8.12 19.51
N LYS A 118 -21.58 7.19 20.45
CA LYS A 118 -21.38 5.76 20.19
C LYS A 118 -22.38 5.16 19.21
N GLN A 119 -23.61 5.69 19.18
CA GLN A 119 -24.66 5.22 18.29
C GLN A 119 -24.30 5.55 16.83
N THR A 120 -23.94 6.79 16.55
CA THR A 120 -23.47 7.23 15.21
C THR A 120 -22.27 6.44 14.73
N ILE A 121 -21.31 6.12 15.64
CA ILE A 121 -20.17 5.27 15.31
C ILE A 121 -20.64 3.87 14.94
N SER A 122 -21.52 3.26 15.76
CA SER A 122 -22.03 1.92 15.52
C SER A 122 -22.75 1.80 14.17
N GLU A 123 -23.67 2.71 13.89
CA GLU A 123 -24.40 2.76 12.61
C GLU A 123 -23.46 2.93 11.41
N SER A 124 -22.45 3.78 11.56
CA SER A 124 -21.42 3.99 10.53
C SER A 124 -20.59 2.75 10.28
N VAL A 125 -20.23 2.01 11.33
CA VAL A 125 -19.49 0.74 11.24
C VAL A 125 -20.35 -0.33 10.58
N ASP A 126 -21.64 -0.43 10.93
CA ASP A 126 -22.57 -1.38 10.31
C ASP A 126 -22.65 -1.18 8.79
N MET A 127 -22.68 0.07 8.33
CA MET A 127 -22.62 0.38 6.90
C MET A 127 -21.27 0.03 6.27
N LEU A 128 -20.16 0.11 7.01
CA LEU A 128 -18.82 -0.20 6.50
C LEU A 128 -18.62 -1.70 6.30
N VAL A 129 -19.16 -2.52 7.19
CA VAL A 129 -18.98 -3.98 7.16
C VAL A 129 -20.06 -4.70 6.35
N ASP A 130 -21.12 -4.01 5.95
CA ASP A 130 -22.17 -4.56 5.09
C ASP A 130 -21.60 -4.84 3.68
N PRO A 131 -21.57 -6.12 3.24
CA PRO A 131 -21.02 -6.48 1.93
C PRO A 131 -21.86 -5.96 0.74
N LEU A 132 -23.12 -5.56 0.98
CA LEU A 132 -23.99 -4.97 -0.03
C LEU A 132 -23.77 -3.45 -0.15
N ASN A 133 -23.05 -2.85 0.78
CA ASN A 133 -22.75 -1.42 0.80
C ASN A 133 -21.35 -1.15 0.25
N ASN A 134 -21.23 -0.13 -0.62
CA ASN A 134 -19.94 0.27 -1.18
C ASN A 134 -19.11 1.19 -0.26
N SER A 135 -19.57 1.44 0.96
CA SER A 135 -19.00 2.41 1.89
C SER A 135 -17.51 2.16 2.16
N ILE A 136 -17.11 0.91 2.37
CA ILE A 136 -15.69 0.57 2.63
C ILE A 136 -14.78 0.90 1.44
N ASN A 137 -15.24 0.67 0.19
CA ASN A 137 -14.46 1.02 -1.00
C ASN A 137 -14.28 2.54 -1.14
N GLU A 138 -15.30 3.32 -0.77
CA GLU A 138 -15.19 4.78 -0.75
C GLU A 138 -14.14 5.24 0.26
N LYS A 139 -14.12 4.66 1.47
CA LYS A 139 -13.10 5.00 2.48
C LYS A 139 -11.70 4.62 2.01
N CYS A 140 -11.51 3.44 1.43
CA CYS A 140 -10.23 3.04 0.83
C CYS A 140 -9.81 3.99 -0.30
N SER A 141 -10.73 4.45 -1.14
CA SER A 141 -10.46 5.40 -2.21
C SER A 141 -10.04 6.77 -1.67
N ARG A 142 -10.67 7.25 -0.60
CA ARG A 142 -10.26 8.49 0.09
C ARG A 142 -8.89 8.38 0.72
N ILE A 143 -8.61 7.26 1.41
CA ILE A 143 -7.27 6.96 1.96
C ILE A 143 -6.22 7.00 0.84
N LYS A 144 -6.50 6.32 -0.29
CA LYS A 144 -5.62 6.33 -1.46
C LYS A 144 -5.36 7.75 -1.96
N SER A 145 -6.39 8.59 -2.07
CA SER A 145 -6.26 9.98 -2.53
C SER A 145 -5.35 10.81 -1.62
N VAL A 146 -5.41 10.59 -0.30
CA VAL A 146 -4.53 11.28 0.66
C VAL A 146 -3.07 10.92 0.40
N PHE A 147 -2.72 9.64 0.27
CA PHE A 147 -1.33 9.24 0.02
C PHE A 147 -0.84 9.71 -1.36
N LEU A 148 -1.69 9.64 -2.40
CA LEU A 148 -1.34 10.11 -3.74
C LEU A 148 -1.12 11.64 -3.82
N SER A 149 -1.66 12.42 -2.89
CA SER A 149 -1.37 13.86 -2.79
C SER A 149 -0.01 14.15 -2.17
N MET A 150 0.64 13.16 -1.57
CA MET A 150 1.88 13.31 -0.82
C MET A 150 3.09 12.67 -1.51
N MET A 151 2.87 11.66 -2.34
CA MET A 151 3.93 10.87 -2.97
C MET A 151 3.48 10.30 -4.32
N ASP A 152 4.43 9.80 -5.12
CA ASP A 152 4.14 9.14 -6.38
C ASP A 152 3.38 7.81 -6.22
N ILE A 153 2.73 7.35 -7.29
CA ILE A 153 1.85 6.17 -7.26
C ILE A 153 2.57 4.88 -6.83
N TYR A 154 3.84 4.73 -7.18
CA TYR A 154 4.61 3.52 -6.85
C TYR A 154 4.96 3.48 -5.36
N THR A 155 5.37 4.61 -4.79
CA THR A 155 5.60 4.76 -3.36
C THR A 155 4.29 4.63 -2.58
N ALA A 156 3.23 5.31 -3.01
CA ALA A 156 1.91 5.25 -2.39
C ALA A 156 1.32 3.83 -2.37
N SER A 157 1.65 2.98 -3.36
CA SER A 157 1.14 1.62 -3.44
C SER A 157 1.46 0.75 -2.22
N PHE A 158 2.50 1.08 -1.46
CA PHE A 158 2.85 0.39 -0.22
C PHE A 158 1.97 0.80 0.96
N TYR A 159 1.46 2.02 0.97
CA TYR A 159 0.70 2.60 2.09
C TYR A 159 -0.81 2.44 1.94
N ILE A 160 -1.31 2.23 0.74
CA ILE A 160 -2.75 2.16 0.47
C ILE A 160 -3.31 0.75 0.66
N VAL A 161 -4.61 0.66 0.94
CA VAL A 161 -5.33 -0.62 0.93
C VAL A 161 -5.50 -1.07 -0.53
N SER A 162 -4.78 -2.08 -0.93
CA SER A 162 -4.76 -2.63 -2.28
C SER A 162 -5.32 -4.04 -2.35
N SER A 163 -5.76 -4.47 -3.55
CA SER A 163 -6.27 -5.83 -3.76
C SER A 163 -5.12 -6.75 -4.16
N HIS A 164 -4.98 -7.85 -3.43
CA HIS A 164 -4.09 -8.94 -3.78
C HIS A 164 -4.89 -10.20 -4.04
N THR A 165 -4.50 -10.95 -5.05
CA THR A 165 -5.14 -12.23 -5.36
C THR A 165 -4.20 -13.34 -4.91
N GLN A 166 -4.66 -14.14 -3.97
CA GLN A 166 -3.97 -15.35 -3.52
C GLN A 166 -4.58 -16.55 -4.22
N LYS A 167 -3.71 -17.39 -4.80
CA LYS A 167 -4.10 -18.65 -5.42
C LYS A 167 -3.94 -19.77 -4.40
N HIS A 168 -5.01 -20.53 -4.20
CA HIS A 168 -5.00 -21.72 -3.37
C HIS A 168 -5.13 -22.97 -4.25
N VAL A 169 -4.39 -24.03 -3.91
CA VAL A 169 -4.44 -25.33 -4.57
C VAL A 169 -4.73 -26.36 -3.49
N GLU A 170 -5.90 -26.98 -3.56
CA GLU A 170 -6.32 -28.02 -2.62
C GLU A 170 -6.29 -29.38 -3.31
N GLY A 171 -5.50 -30.33 -2.76
CA GLY A 171 -5.41 -31.75 -3.08
C GLY A 171 -5.50 -32.11 -4.58
N SER A 172 -6.64 -32.50 -5.05
CA SER A 172 -6.88 -32.99 -6.41
C SER A 172 -7.27 -31.90 -7.42
N ASN A 173 -6.38 -30.94 -7.71
CA ASN A 173 -6.54 -29.92 -8.77
C ASN A 173 -7.66 -28.89 -8.61
N LYS A 174 -8.29 -28.73 -7.45
CA LYS A 174 -9.21 -27.64 -7.21
C LYS A 174 -8.43 -26.37 -6.96
N ILE A 175 -8.44 -25.45 -7.93
CA ILE A 175 -7.81 -24.13 -7.84
C ILE A 175 -8.89 -23.12 -7.53
N TRP A 176 -8.69 -22.31 -6.48
CA TRP A 176 -9.54 -21.17 -6.19
C TRP A 176 -8.71 -19.94 -5.85
N TYR A 177 -9.31 -18.77 -6.05
CA TYR A 177 -8.64 -17.49 -5.85
C TYR A 177 -9.35 -16.71 -4.76
N GLU A 178 -8.57 -16.23 -3.80
CA GLU A 178 -9.02 -15.36 -2.74
C GLU A 178 -8.55 -13.92 -3.04
N ARG A 179 -9.46 -12.95 -2.90
CA ARG A 179 -9.14 -11.53 -3.05
C ARG A 179 -9.04 -10.89 -1.67
N LEU A 180 -7.81 -10.64 -1.27
CA LEU A 180 -7.49 -9.99 -0.01
C LEU A 180 -7.26 -8.49 -0.23
N LYS A 181 -7.68 -7.69 0.71
CA LYS A 181 -7.32 -6.28 0.83
C LYS A 181 -6.24 -6.15 1.89
N VAL A 182 -5.13 -5.52 1.52
CA VAL A 182 -3.95 -5.45 2.38
C VAL A 182 -3.18 -4.16 2.16
N ILE A 183 -2.49 -3.70 3.20
CA ILE A 183 -1.46 -2.66 3.14
C ILE A 183 -0.10 -3.39 3.11
N THR A 184 0.68 -3.16 2.06
CA THR A 184 1.95 -3.87 1.84
C THR A 184 3.16 -3.16 2.42
N LEU A 185 2.98 -2.07 3.16
CA LEU A 185 4.07 -1.41 3.89
C LEU A 185 4.73 -2.42 4.84
N PRO A 186 6.07 -2.63 4.77
CA PRO A 186 6.77 -3.52 5.67
C PRO A 186 6.52 -3.15 7.13
N ARG A 187 6.18 -4.12 7.97
CA ARG A 187 5.77 -3.86 9.36
C ARG A 187 6.88 -3.28 10.23
N ASN A 188 8.14 -3.53 9.90
CA ASN A 188 9.29 -2.87 10.52
C ASN A 188 9.40 -1.38 10.19
N MET A 189 8.63 -0.88 9.22
CA MET A 189 8.52 0.55 8.91
C MET A 189 7.33 1.22 9.60
N VAL A 190 6.52 0.48 10.35
CA VAL A 190 5.43 1.02 11.17
C VAL A 190 5.93 1.19 12.60
N VAL A 191 5.90 2.42 13.08
CA VAL A 191 6.35 2.80 14.43
C VAL A 191 5.13 3.21 15.24
N TRP A 192 4.93 2.56 16.38
CA TRP A 192 3.88 2.94 17.33
C TRP A 192 4.50 3.74 18.49
N GLU A 193 3.90 4.87 18.79
CA GLU A 193 4.26 5.61 20.01
C GLU A 193 3.72 4.86 21.23
N ILE A 194 4.63 4.20 21.97
CA ILE A 194 4.28 3.36 23.13
C ILE A 194 3.79 4.25 24.26
N ASN A 195 2.69 3.84 24.90
CA ASN A 195 2.32 4.40 26.20
C ASN A 195 3.29 3.86 27.26
N HIS A 196 4.13 4.73 27.80
CA HIS A 196 4.92 4.46 29.01
C HIS A 196 4.03 4.63 30.25
#